data_9d57fd9da6663655f592b3e1616f2bf8
#
_entry.id   9d57fd9da6663655f592b3e1616f2bf8
#
_cell.length_a   1.000
_cell.length_b   1.000
_cell.length_c   1.000
_cell.angle_alpha   90.00
_cell.angle_beta   90.00
_cell.angle_gamma   90.00
#
_symmetry.space_group_name_H-M   'P 1'
#
loop_
_entity.id
_entity.type
_entity.pdbx_description
1 polymer ?
#
loop_
_entity_poly.entity_id
_entity_poly.type
_entity_poly.pdbx_seq_one_letter_code
_entity_poly.pdbx_strand_id
1 'polypeptide(L)'
;MVTRQGTVLVVDDEPDIRAIVRGILEAKGYTVLDTGDPHQALRWAAQQPVDLLLTDVIMPLMKGTELAQRFLALSPETKVLLMSAYKVAEITASGRPFIAKPFMPDALVERVRQALGPPSPFGRKPPPRPS
;
A
#
# COMPACT_ATOMS: atom_id res chain seq x y z
N MET A 1 14.90 21.00 -6.06
CA MET A 1 14.15 20.40 -4.95
C MET A 1 13.63 19.02 -5.36
N VAL A 2 13.89 18.04 -4.52
CA VAL A 2 13.45 16.68 -4.82
C VAL A 2 11.98 16.54 -4.48
N THR A 3 11.18 16.03 -5.44
CA THR A 3 9.79 15.76 -5.22
C THR A 3 9.64 14.46 -4.40
N ARG A 4 8.87 14.51 -3.32
CA ARG A 4 8.61 13.33 -2.52
C ARG A 4 7.68 12.40 -3.26
N GLN A 5 8.02 11.11 -3.29
CA GLN A 5 7.19 10.10 -3.92
C GLN A 5 6.08 9.61 -3.01
N GLY A 6 6.29 9.65 -1.70
CA GLY A 6 5.29 9.22 -0.74
C GLY A 6 5.75 8.03 0.08
N THR A 7 4.94 7.70 1.09
CA THR A 7 5.17 6.59 2.00
C THR A 7 4.25 5.42 1.66
N VAL A 8 4.84 4.26 1.42
CA VAL A 8 4.11 3.03 1.10
C VAL A 8 4.27 2.06 2.27
N LEU A 9 3.15 1.54 2.76
CA LEU A 9 3.17 0.48 3.75
C LEU A 9 2.86 -0.84 3.05
N VAL A 10 3.81 -1.77 3.12
CA VAL A 10 3.69 -3.09 2.50
C VAL A 10 3.33 -4.11 3.57
N VAL A 11 2.23 -4.83 3.36
CA VAL A 11 1.79 -5.88 4.27
C VAL A 11 1.70 -7.18 3.52
N ASP A 12 2.52 -8.14 3.91
CA ASP A 12 2.57 -9.46 3.29
C ASP A 12 3.22 -10.40 4.31
N ASP A 13 2.63 -11.56 4.52
CA ASP A 13 3.18 -12.53 5.48
C ASP A 13 4.46 -13.19 5.00
N GLU A 14 4.80 -13.07 3.72
CA GLU A 14 6.04 -13.62 3.16
C GLU A 14 7.16 -12.59 3.22
N PRO A 15 8.19 -12.80 4.06
CA PRO A 15 9.27 -11.81 4.19
C PRO A 15 10.06 -11.59 2.91
N ASP A 16 10.19 -12.61 2.06
CA ASP A 16 10.92 -12.47 0.80
C ASP A 16 10.19 -11.49 -0.15
N ILE A 17 8.87 -11.58 -0.19
CA ILE A 17 8.08 -10.66 -1.02
C ILE A 17 8.20 -9.23 -0.49
N ARG A 18 8.12 -9.05 0.83
CA ARG A 18 8.30 -7.72 1.42
C ARG A 18 9.65 -7.12 1.07
N ALA A 19 10.72 -7.93 1.14
CA ALA A 19 12.06 -7.44 0.82
C ALA A 19 12.18 -7.03 -0.64
N ILE A 20 11.62 -7.82 -1.54
CA ILE A 20 11.64 -7.53 -2.98
C ILE A 20 10.87 -6.24 -3.27
N VAL A 21 9.66 -6.13 -2.76
CA VAL A 21 8.81 -4.95 -2.99
C VAL A 21 9.47 -3.70 -2.42
N ARG A 22 10.02 -3.80 -1.21
CA ARG A 22 10.72 -2.69 -0.57
C ARG A 22 11.88 -2.21 -1.43
N GLY A 23 12.72 -3.14 -1.90
CA GLY A 23 13.87 -2.78 -2.73
C GLY A 23 13.45 -2.07 -4.02
N ILE A 24 12.42 -2.57 -4.67
CA ILE A 24 11.91 -1.97 -5.91
C ILE A 24 11.44 -0.54 -5.67
N LEU A 25 10.64 -0.33 -4.63
CA LEU A 25 10.03 0.97 -4.37
C LEU A 25 11.02 1.98 -3.81
N GLU A 26 11.91 1.54 -2.92
CA GLU A 26 12.96 2.43 -2.40
C GLU A 26 13.88 2.93 -3.51
N ALA A 27 14.18 2.07 -4.48
CA ALA A 27 14.99 2.47 -5.63
C ALA A 27 14.33 3.58 -6.46
N LYS A 28 13.02 3.75 -6.35
CA LYS A 28 12.27 4.79 -7.07
C LYS A 28 11.96 6.01 -6.19
N GLY A 29 12.50 6.05 -4.98
CA GLY A 29 12.36 7.21 -4.10
C GLY A 29 11.23 7.17 -3.12
N TYR A 30 10.49 6.06 -3.03
CA TYR A 30 9.44 5.92 -2.03
C TYR A 30 10.03 5.61 -0.66
N THR A 31 9.38 6.10 0.37
CA THR A 31 9.65 5.65 1.74
C THR A 31 8.81 4.42 1.98
N VAL A 32 9.41 3.33 2.43
CA VAL A 32 8.71 2.06 2.59
C VAL A 32 8.74 1.61 4.04
N LEU A 33 7.55 1.30 4.57
CA LEU A 33 7.39 0.56 5.81
C LEU A 33 6.87 -0.81 5.42
N ASP A 34 7.27 -1.85 6.12
CA ASP A 34 6.75 -3.18 5.82
C ASP A 34 6.54 -3.99 7.08
N THR A 35 5.56 -4.87 7.03
CA THR A 35 5.25 -5.78 8.14
C THR A 35 4.53 -7.01 7.60
N GLY A 36 4.68 -8.12 8.31
CA GLY A 36 3.90 -9.34 8.05
C GLY A 36 2.65 -9.41 8.92
N ASP A 37 2.45 -8.44 9.81
CA ASP A 37 1.38 -8.46 10.79
C ASP A 37 0.36 -7.36 10.49
N PRO A 38 -0.88 -7.72 10.09
CA PRO A 38 -1.90 -6.71 9.80
C PRO A 38 -2.28 -5.86 11.02
N HIS A 39 -2.14 -6.40 12.23
CA HIS A 39 -2.42 -5.61 13.44
C HIS A 39 -1.36 -4.53 13.65
N GLN A 40 -0.10 -4.82 13.34
CA GLN A 40 0.96 -3.82 13.35
C GLN A 40 0.66 -2.72 12.32
N ALA A 41 0.18 -3.10 11.15
CA ALA A 41 -0.19 -2.13 10.12
C ALA A 41 -1.27 -1.18 10.63
N LEU A 42 -2.26 -1.69 11.34
CA LEU A 42 -3.33 -0.85 11.90
C LEU A 42 -2.82 0.09 12.99
N ARG A 43 -1.86 -0.36 13.80
CA ARG A 43 -1.22 0.54 14.77
C ARG A 43 -0.52 1.70 14.07
N TRP A 44 0.18 1.40 12.98
CA TRP A 44 0.87 2.44 12.21
C TRP A 44 -0.10 3.42 11.55
N ALA A 45 -1.28 2.94 11.13
CA ALA A 45 -2.29 3.82 10.56
C ALA A 45 -2.68 4.95 11.51
N ALA A 46 -2.70 4.66 12.81
CA ALA A 46 -3.05 5.63 13.84
C ALA A 46 -1.86 6.51 14.25
N GLN A 47 -0.63 6.09 13.97
CA GLN A 47 0.58 6.73 14.48
C GLN A 47 1.28 7.63 13.47
N GLN A 48 1.16 7.33 12.18
CA GLN A 48 1.91 8.05 11.17
C GLN A 48 1.18 8.07 9.84
N PRO A 49 1.46 9.07 9.01
CA PRO A 49 0.80 9.15 7.69
C PRO A 49 1.33 8.07 6.75
N VAL A 50 0.41 7.46 6.03
CA VAL A 50 0.71 6.46 5.00
C VAL A 50 -0.05 6.88 3.74
N ASP A 51 0.66 7.02 2.64
CA ASP A 51 0.05 7.44 1.38
C ASP A 51 -0.58 6.28 0.63
N LEU A 52 0.05 5.10 0.71
CA LEU A 52 -0.45 3.90 0.03
C LEU A 52 -0.31 2.69 0.93
N LEU A 53 -1.38 1.94 1.07
CA LEU A 53 -1.37 0.59 1.66
C LEU A 53 -1.30 -0.42 0.52
N LEU A 54 -0.21 -1.17 0.47
CA LEU A 54 0.01 -2.24 -0.51
C LEU A 54 -0.03 -3.56 0.24
N THR A 55 -1.12 -4.31 0.12
CA THR A 55 -1.32 -5.49 0.95
C THR A 55 -1.68 -6.72 0.14
N ASP A 56 -1.12 -7.87 0.56
CA ASP A 56 -1.58 -9.16 0.08
C ASP A 56 -3.04 -9.36 0.53
N VAL A 57 -3.82 -10.04 -0.29
CA VAL A 57 -5.22 -10.35 0.04
C VAL A 57 -5.32 -11.55 0.97
N ILE A 58 -4.53 -12.58 0.70
CA ILE A 58 -4.61 -13.83 1.47
C ILE A 58 -3.48 -13.88 2.50
N MET A 59 -3.83 -13.69 3.76
CA MET A 59 -2.88 -13.70 4.87
C MET A 59 -3.51 -14.46 6.04
N PRO A 60 -2.67 -15.04 6.93
CA PRO A 60 -3.20 -15.90 8.00
C PRO A 60 -4.09 -15.21 9.01
N LEU A 61 -3.77 -13.99 9.42
CA LEU A 61 -4.45 -13.35 10.56
C LEU A 61 -5.65 -12.50 10.15
N MET A 62 -5.63 -11.99 8.94
CA MET A 62 -6.66 -11.07 8.47
C MET A 62 -6.54 -10.97 6.96
N LYS A 63 -7.65 -11.00 6.25
CA LYS A 63 -7.61 -10.78 4.81
C LYS A 63 -7.22 -9.35 4.48
N GLY A 64 -6.50 -9.16 3.38
CA GLY A 64 -6.09 -7.82 2.96
C GLY A 64 -7.26 -6.89 2.68
N THR A 65 -8.38 -7.42 2.21
CA THR A 65 -9.59 -6.62 2.00
C THR A 65 -10.17 -6.12 3.32
N GLU A 66 -10.13 -6.93 4.36
CA GLU A 66 -10.54 -6.49 5.70
C GLU A 66 -9.55 -5.46 6.27
N LEU A 67 -8.25 -5.72 6.10
CA LEU A 67 -7.24 -4.77 6.52
C LEU A 67 -7.46 -3.41 5.86
N ALA A 68 -7.74 -3.41 4.56
CA ALA A 68 -7.99 -2.16 3.83
C ALA A 68 -9.16 -1.39 4.43
N GLN A 69 -10.27 -2.08 4.74
CA GLN A 69 -11.43 -1.43 5.34
C GLN A 69 -11.11 -0.80 6.68
N ARG A 70 -10.42 -1.56 7.56
CA ARG A 70 -10.05 -1.08 8.88
C ARG A 70 -9.02 0.03 8.82
N PHE A 71 -8.07 -0.10 7.90
CA PHE A 71 -7.02 0.91 7.72
C PHE A 71 -7.63 2.24 7.29
N LEU A 72 -8.54 2.21 6.32
CA LEU A 72 -9.18 3.42 5.82
C LEU A 72 -10.09 4.07 6.86
N ALA A 73 -10.64 3.30 7.81
CA ALA A 73 -11.39 3.88 8.92
C ALA A 73 -10.49 4.73 9.82
N LEU A 74 -9.21 4.37 9.92
CA LEU A 74 -8.22 5.11 10.71
C LEU A 74 -7.48 6.17 9.90
N SER A 75 -7.35 5.97 8.60
CA SER A 75 -6.59 6.83 7.71
C SER A 75 -7.32 6.97 6.37
N PRO A 76 -8.39 7.77 6.32
CA PRO A 76 -9.27 7.81 5.14
C PRO A 76 -8.61 8.28 3.86
N GLU A 77 -7.47 8.94 3.94
CA GLU A 77 -6.79 9.48 2.77
C GLU A 77 -5.80 8.53 2.14
N THR A 78 -5.51 7.42 2.82
CA THR A 78 -4.61 6.40 2.29
C THR A 78 -5.24 5.75 1.06
N LYS A 79 -4.44 5.58 0.01
CA LYS A 79 -4.85 4.80 -1.16
C LYS A 79 -4.55 3.33 -0.90
N VAL A 80 -5.23 2.44 -1.61
CA VAL A 80 -5.07 1.00 -1.42
C VAL A 80 -4.74 0.34 -2.75
N LEU A 81 -3.75 -0.55 -2.74
CA LEU A 81 -3.44 -1.44 -3.84
C LEU A 81 -3.32 -2.85 -3.29
N LEU A 82 -4.10 -3.78 -3.82
CA LEU A 82 -4.10 -5.16 -3.38
C LEU A 82 -3.11 -5.98 -4.21
N MET A 83 -2.48 -6.98 -3.58
CA MET A 83 -1.63 -7.96 -4.27
C MET A 83 -2.23 -9.34 -4.07
N SER A 84 -2.23 -10.17 -5.11
CA SER A 84 -2.68 -11.55 -4.93
C SER A 84 -2.12 -12.47 -6.00
N ALA A 85 -1.75 -13.69 -5.57
CA ALA A 85 -1.40 -14.76 -6.48
C ALA A 85 -2.66 -15.43 -7.07
N TYR A 86 -3.82 -15.13 -6.53
CA TYR A 86 -5.08 -15.77 -6.90
C TYR A 86 -6.11 -14.75 -7.31
N LYS A 87 -6.95 -15.12 -8.27
CA LYS A 87 -8.15 -14.34 -8.55
C LYS A 87 -9.20 -14.76 -7.53
N VAL A 88 -9.53 -13.85 -6.63
CA VAL A 88 -10.57 -14.10 -5.65
C VAL A 88 -11.73 -13.14 -5.88
N ALA A 89 -12.93 -13.63 -5.64
CA ALA A 89 -14.14 -12.83 -5.83
C ALA A 89 -14.11 -11.55 -4.98
N GLU A 90 -13.47 -11.61 -3.82
CA GLU A 90 -13.34 -10.47 -2.91
C GLU A 90 -12.63 -9.29 -3.54
N ILE A 91 -11.62 -9.53 -4.39
CA ILE A 91 -10.89 -8.47 -5.08
C ILE A 91 -11.84 -7.74 -6.03
N THR A 92 -12.55 -8.51 -6.84
CA THR A 92 -13.51 -7.96 -7.80
C THR A 92 -14.63 -7.21 -7.08
N ALA A 93 -15.15 -7.80 -6.01
CA ALA A 93 -16.25 -7.20 -5.24
C ALA A 93 -15.82 -5.92 -4.53
N SER A 94 -14.54 -5.80 -4.15
CA SER A 94 -14.04 -4.63 -3.46
C SER A 94 -13.98 -3.39 -4.35
N GLY A 95 -13.89 -3.58 -5.67
CA GLY A 95 -13.70 -2.48 -6.61
C GLY A 95 -12.36 -1.79 -6.51
N ARG A 96 -11.43 -2.33 -5.73
CA ARG A 96 -10.12 -1.70 -5.51
C ARG A 96 -9.13 -2.15 -6.58
N PRO A 97 -8.15 -1.30 -6.89
CA PRO A 97 -7.09 -1.70 -7.81
C PRO A 97 -6.27 -2.84 -7.21
N PHE A 98 -5.77 -3.70 -8.08
CA PHE A 98 -4.92 -4.80 -7.62
C PHE A 98 -3.83 -5.10 -8.64
N ILE A 99 -2.78 -5.80 -8.17
CA ILE A 99 -1.73 -6.32 -9.03
C ILE A 99 -1.61 -7.83 -8.77
N ALA A 100 -1.51 -8.60 -9.85
CA ALA A 100 -1.37 -10.05 -9.76
C ALA A 100 0.08 -10.44 -9.44
N LYS A 101 0.27 -11.44 -8.61
CA LYS A 101 1.56 -12.06 -8.37
C LYS A 101 1.72 -13.27 -9.31
N PRO A 102 2.91 -13.55 -9.82
CA PRO A 102 4.13 -12.74 -9.73
C PRO A 102 4.04 -11.52 -10.65
N PHE A 103 4.71 -10.44 -10.26
CA PHE A 103 4.72 -9.22 -11.05
C PHE A 103 6.16 -8.84 -11.40
N MET A 104 6.28 -8.10 -12.52
CA MET A 104 7.55 -7.51 -12.90
C MET A 104 7.76 -6.21 -12.10
N PRO A 105 9.02 -5.84 -11.80
CA PRO A 105 9.28 -4.60 -11.07
C PRO A 105 8.65 -3.36 -11.71
N ASP A 106 8.74 -3.24 -13.03
CA ASP A 106 8.17 -2.09 -13.73
C ASP A 106 6.65 -2.04 -13.59
N ALA A 107 5.99 -3.20 -13.59
CA ALA A 107 4.55 -3.27 -13.42
C ALA A 107 4.14 -2.81 -12.02
N LEU A 108 4.90 -3.21 -11.00
CA LEU A 108 4.65 -2.78 -9.64
C LEU A 108 4.78 -1.27 -9.50
N VAL A 109 5.87 -0.71 -10.01
CA VAL A 109 6.10 0.74 -9.94
C VAL A 109 4.97 1.50 -10.63
N GLU A 110 4.54 1.03 -11.80
CA GLU A 110 3.48 1.69 -12.54
C GLU A 110 2.15 1.65 -11.80
N ARG A 111 1.81 0.51 -11.19
CA ARG A 111 0.58 0.38 -10.40
C ARG A 111 0.59 1.29 -9.18
N VAL A 112 1.73 1.37 -8.51
CA VAL A 112 1.90 2.26 -7.35
C VAL A 112 1.73 3.71 -7.77
N ARG A 113 2.36 4.11 -8.89
CA ARG A 113 2.22 5.46 -9.42
C ARG A 113 0.77 5.80 -9.75
N GLN A 114 0.07 4.87 -10.39
CA GLN A 114 -1.33 5.06 -10.74
C GLN A 114 -2.20 5.23 -9.50
N ALA A 115 -1.94 4.43 -8.47
CA ALA A 115 -2.71 4.47 -7.24
C ALA A 115 -2.51 5.79 -6.48
N LEU A 116 -1.27 6.29 -6.47
CA LEU A 116 -0.93 7.53 -5.77
C LEU A 116 -1.25 8.79 -6.57
N GLY A 117 -1.30 8.68 -7.88
CA GLY A 117 -1.39 9.83 -8.76
C GLY A 117 -0.02 10.50 -8.94
N PRO A 118 0.05 11.59 -9.72
CA PRO A 118 1.32 12.25 -9.98
C PRO A 118 1.90 12.86 -8.70
N PRO A 119 3.24 12.87 -8.55
CA PRO A 119 3.85 13.49 -7.38
C PRO A 119 3.57 14.99 -7.38
N SER A 120 3.34 15.52 -6.17
CA SER A 120 3.09 16.95 -6.00
C SER A 120 4.41 17.73 -6.06
N PRO A 121 4.48 18.85 -6.79
CA PRO A 121 5.67 19.70 -6.78
C PRO A 121 5.91 20.35 -5.42
N PHE A 122 4.91 20.36 -4.56
CA PHE A 122 5.00 20.90 -3.21
C PHE A 122 5.23 19.82 -2.17
N GLY A 123 5.52 18.57 -2.63
CA GLY A 123 5.63 17.44 -1.76
C GLY A 123 4.27 16.81 -1.51
N ARG A 124 4.15 16.09 -0.41
CA ARG A 124 2.91 15.40 -0.09
C ARG A 124 1.78 16.40 0.18
N LYS A 125 0.62 16.11 -0.39
CA LYS A 125 -0.57 16.92 -0.12
C LYS A 125 -0.91 16.82 1.37
N PRO A 126 -1.11 17.97 2.05
CA PRO A 126 -1.48 17.91 3.46
C PRO A 126 -2.85 17.29 3.64
N PRO A 127 -3.11 16.64 4.78
CA PRO A 127 -4.42 16.10 5.06
C PRO A 127 -5.46 17.20 5.16
N PRO A 128 -6.73 16.89 4.86
CA PRO A 128 -7.79 17.89 5.05
C PRO A 128 -7.82 18.36 6.49
N ARG A 129 -8.06 19.61 6.67
CA ARG A 129 -8.17 20.17 8.01
C ARG A 129 -9.46 19.67 8.65
N PRO A 130 -9.42 19.33 9.93
CA PRO A 130 -10.67 19.05 10.62
C PRO A 130 -11.58 20.26 10.58
N SER A 131 -12.80 20.01 10.28
CA SER A 131 -13.81 21.07 10.20
C SER A 131 -14.22 21.53 11.59
#